data_b73cf4c1f7f31746d590170d3ed7aab4
#
_entry.id   b73cf4c1f7f31746d590170d3ed7aab4
#
_cell.length_a   1.000
_cell.length_b   1.000
_cell.length_c   1.000
_cell.angle_alpha   90.00
_cell.angle_beta   90.00
_cell.angle_gamma   90.00
#
_symmetry.space_group_name_H-M   'P 1'
#
loop_
_entity.id
_entity.type
_entity.pdbx_description
1 polymer ?
#
loop_
_entity_poly.entity_id
_entity_poly.type
_entity_poly.pdbx_seq_one_letter_code
_entity_poly.pdbx_strand_id
1 'polypeptide(L)'
;MKSEVKQRWIDALENGDYPQTRGCLLEQDCYGDCSYCALGVLVDLYVRDTNAEWQLDTDDGFGYMNGYYMTLPPEVAEWAGISEDDRHLIEIADDGVVGMNDSYGKSFGEIAGFIKEKL
;
A
#
# COMPACT_ATOMS: atom_id res chain seq x y z
N MET A 1 3.81 12.72 -6.40
CA MET A 1 2.68 11.87 -6.85
C MET A 1 1.48 12.75 -7.17
N LYS A 2 0.53 12.21 -7.91
CA LYS A 2 -0.69 12.94 -8.28
C LYS A 2 -1.50 13.27 -7.04
N SER A 3 -1.97 14.52 -6.93
CA SER A 3 -2.69 14.99 -5.74
C SER A 3 -4.00 14.25 -5.49
N GLU A 4 -4.71 13.86 -6.54
CA GLU A 4 -5.95 13.09 -6.44
C GLU A 4 -5.70 11.71 -5.85
N VAL A 5 -4.64 11.02 -6.29
CA VAL A 5 -4.27 9.70 -5.78
C VAL A 5 -3.79 9.82 -4.34
N LYS A 6 -2.98 10.82 -4.05
CA LYS A 6 -2.51 11.09 -2.68
C LYS A 6 -3.69 11.27 -1.72
N GLN A 7 -4.67 12.09 -2.09
CA GLN A 7 -5.83 12.33 -1.23
C GLN A 7 -6.66 11.07 -1.03
N ARG A 8 -6.89 10.28 -2.09
CA ARG A 8 -7.61 9.01 -1.98
C ARG A 8 -6.88 8.02 -1.08
N TRP A 9 -5.56 7.98 -1.15
CA TRP A 9 -4.74 7.12 -0.30
C TRP A 9 -4.86 7.52 1.16
N ILE A 10 -4.73 8.81 1.45
CA ILE A 10 -4.92 9.35 2.80
C ILE A 10 -6.31 9.00 3.34
N ASP A 11 -7.34 9.26 2.57
CA ASP A 11 -8.72 8.99 2.97
C ASP A 11 -8.93 7.49 3.25
N ALA A 12 -8.41 6.62 2.39
CA ALA A 12 -8.53 5.17 2.57
C ALA A 12 -7.83 4.69 3.84
N LEU A 13 -6.67 5.26 4.16
CA LEU A 13 -5.94 4.91 5.38
C LEU A 13 -6.65 5.42 6.64
N GLU A 14 -7.33 6.55 6.55
CA GLU A 14 -7.98 7.18 7.70
C GLU A 14 -9.39 6.63 7.99
N ASN A 15 -10.11 6.13 6.98
CA ASN A 15 -11.52 5.77 7.15
C ASN A 15 -11.77 4.41 7.80
N GLY A 16 -10.75 3.59 7.97
CA GLY A 16 -10.87 2.31 8.67
C GLY A 16 -11.42 1.16 7.84
N ASP A 17 -11.59 1.32 6.52
CA ASP A 17 -12.13 0.27 5.65
C ASP A 17 -11.12 -0.84 5.35
N TYR A 18 -9.83 -0.59 5.58
CA TYR A 18 -8.77 -1.52 5.28
C TYR A 18 -8.14 -2.04 6.57
N PRO A 19 -8.29 -3.34 6.89
CA PRO A 19 -7.52 -3.95 7.99
C PRO A 19 -6.03 -3.93 7.67
N GLN A 20 -5.22 -3.64 8.67
CA GLN A 20 -3.77 -3.49 8.51
C GLN A 20 -3.02 -4.80 8.74
N THR A 21 -2.08 -5.12 7.85
CA THR A 21 -1.08 -6.17 8.04
C THR A 21 0.33 -5.60 7.84
N ARG A 22 1.34 -6.44 8.04
CA ARG A 22 2.75 -6.05 7.90
C ARG A 22 3.50 -7.07 7.07
N GLY A 23 4.51 -6.60 6.34
CA GLY A 23 5.44 -7.45 5.61
C GLY A 23 4.99 -7.90 4.22
N CYS A 24 3.79 -7.55 3.80
CA CYS A 24 3.28 -7.87 2.46
C CYS A 24 2.21 -6.86 2.05
N LEU A 25 1.95 -6.77 0.75
CA LEU A 25 0.94 -5.84 0.23
C LEU A 25 -0.47 -6.25 0.66
N LEU A 26 -0.78 -7.53 0.53
CA LEU A 26 -2.08 -8.10 0.87
C LEU A 26 -1.87 -9.50 1.45
N GLU A 27 -2.60 -9.79 2.52
CA GLU A 27 -2.63 -11.11 3.13
C GLU A 27 -4.08 -11.54 3.31
N GLN A 28 -4.38 -12.78 2.91
CA GLN A 28 -5.70 -13.36 3.10
C GLN A 28 -5.60 -14.49 4.13
N ASP A 29 -6.45 -14.45 5.16
CA ASP A 29 -6.48 -15.48 6.20
C ASP A 29 -7.29 -16.71 5.75
N CYS A 30 -7.36 -17.72 6.61
CA CYS A 30 -8.07 -18.97 6.30
C CYS A 30 -9.58 -18.80 6.18
N TYR A 31 -10.13 -17.68 6.59
CA TYR A 31 -11.56 -17.36 6.47
C TYR A 31 -11.88 -16.54 5.23
N GLY A 32 -10.86 -16.18 4.43
CA GLY A 32 -11.02 -15.35 3.25
C GLY A 32 -10.97 -13.85 3.51
N ASP A 33 -10.68 -13.44 4.74
CA ASP A 33 -10.57 -12.01 5.09
C ASP A 33 -9.21 -11.47 4.71
N CYS A 34 -9.19 -10.32 4.02
CA CYS A 34 -7.99 -9.68 3.55
C CYS A 34 -7.54 -8.55 4.46
N SER A 35 -6.22 -8.42 4.61
CA SER A 35 -5.61 -7.27 5.27
C SER A 35 -4.46 -6.75 4.40
N TYR A 36 -4.08 -5.48 4.59
CA TYR A 36 -3.20 -4.75 3.69
C TYR A 36 -2.15 -4.00 4.48
N CYS A 37 -0.93 -3.89 3.94
CA CYS A 37 -0.02 -2.85 4.44
C CYS A 37 -0.40 -1.50 3.83
N ALA A 38 0.20 -0.41 4.28
CA ALA A 38 -0.12 0.92 3.77
C ALA A 38 0.09 1.02 2.25
N LEU A 39 1.16 0.41 1.74
CA LEU A 39 1.43 0.36 0.30
C LEU A 39 0.40 -0.51 -0.43
N GLY A 40 -0.04 -1.60 0.19
CA GLY A 40 -1.08 -2.47 -0.35
C GLY A 40 -2.41 -1.77 -0.53
N VAL A 41 -2.75 -0.83 0.35
CA VAL A 41 -3.92 0.02 0.19
C VAL A 41 -3.83 0.83 -1.11
N LEU A 42 -2.66 1.41 -1.40
CA LEU A 42 -2.45 2.14 -2.65
C LEU A 42 -2.62 1.22 -3.86
N VAL A 43 -2.08 0.00 -3.79
CA VAL A 43 -2.23 -0.99 -4.87
C VAL A 43 -3.70 -1.35 -5.07
N ASP A 44 -4.47 -1.51 -3.99
CA ASP A 44 -5.90 -1.82 -4.11
C ASP A 44 -6.69 -0.67 -4.73
N LEU A 45 -6.32 0.57 -4.46
CA LEU A 45 -6.92 1.73 -5.13
C LEU A 45 -6.64 1.69 -6.65
N TYR A 46 -5.44 1.29 -7.03
CA TYR A 46 -5.09 1.07 -8.44
C TYR A 46 -5.97 -0.02 -9.06
N VAL A 47 -6.18 -1.13 -8.36
CA VAL A 47 -7.04 -2.23 -8.82
C VAL A 47 -8.46 -1.72 -9.05
N ARG A 48 -9.00 -0.92 -8.14
CA ARG A 48 -10.35 -0.38 -8.25
C ARG A 48 -10.51 0.64 -9.38
N ASP A 49 -9.43 1.36 -9.69
CA ASP A 49 -9.43 2.43 -10.70
C ASP A 49 -9.15 1.93 -12.11
N THR A 50 -8.65 0.72 -12.23
CA THR A 50 -8.28 0.08 -13.49
C THR A 50 -8.98 -1.28 -13.55
N ASN A 51 -8.68 -2.08 -14.58
CA ASN A 51 -9.19 -3.44 -14.65
C ASN A 51 -8.17 -4.47 -14.15
N ALA A 52 -7.19 -4.04 -13.37
CA ALA A 52 -6.21 -4.94 -12.79
C ALA A 52 -6.85 -5.83 -11.72
N GLU A 53 -6.25 -6.97 -11.48
CA GLU A 53 -6.73 -7.94 -10.49
C GLU A 53 -5.58 -8.40 -9.61
N TRP A 54 -5.85 -8.54 -8.30
CA TRP A 54 -4.94 -9.22 -7.40
C TRP A 54 -4.86 -10.70 -7.77
N GLN A 55 -3.66 -11.27 -7.67
CA GLN A 55 -3.43 -12.70 -7.80
C GLN A 55 -3.20 -13.25 -6.40
N LEU A 56 -4.18 -13.98 -5.87
CA LEU A 56 -4.10 -14.56 -4.54
C LEU A 56 -3.50 -15.96 -4.62
N ASP A 57 -2.43 -16.18 -3.87
CA ASP A 57 -1.81 -17.50 -3.75
C ASP A 57 -2.39 -18.20 -2.52
N THR A 58 -3.06 -19.34 -2.73
CA THR A 58 -3.70 -20.07 -1.65
C THR A 58 -2.70 -20.82 -0.77
N ASP A 59 -1.47 -21.02 -1.24
CA ASP A 59 -0.44 -21.74 -0.47
C ASP A 59 0.22 -20.83 0.56
N ASP A 60 0.55 -19.58 0.18
CA ASP A 60 1.19 -18.63 1.10
C ASP A 60 0.24 -17.59 1.70
N GLY A 61 -0.97 -17.46 1.13
CA GLY A 61 -1.95 -16.48 1.59
C GLY A 61 -1.68 -15.05 1.16
N PHE A 62 -0.68 -14.82 0.30
CA PHE A 62 -0.32 -13.48 -0.14
C PHE A 62 -1.01 -13.08 -1.44
N GLY A 63 -1.30 -11.79 -1.57
CA GLY A 63 -1.74 -11.19 -2.82
C GLY A 63 -0.54 -10.66 -3.60
N TYR A 64 -0.55 -10.92 -4.91
CA TYR A 64 0.49 -10.49 -5.82
C TYR A 64 -0.10 -9.56 -6.88
N MET A 65 0.66 -8.55 -7.24
CA MET A 65 0.35 -7.67 -8.37
C MET A 65 1.52 -7.76 -9.36
N ASN A 66 1.30 -8.48 -10.46
CA ASN A 66 2.32 -8.73 -11.50
C ASN A 66 3.64 -9.27 -10.91
N GLY A 67 3.54 -10.19 -9.95
CA GLY A 67 4.68 -10.82 -9.30
C GLY A 67 5.22 -10.08 -8.08
N TYR A 68 4.72 -8.89 -7.78
CA TYR A 68 5.13 -8.10 -6.61
C TYR A 68 4.19 -8.36 -5.45
N TYR A 69 4.73 -8.65 -4.26
CA TYR A 69 3.93 -8.89 -3.06
C TYR A 69 4.39 -8.08 -1.84
N MET A 70 5.56 -7.45 -1.91
CA MET A 70 6.15 -6.65 -0.82
C MET A 70 6.48 -5.23 -1.24
N THR A 71 6.77 -5.00 -2.51
CA THR A 71 7.30 -3.74 -3.02
C THR A 71 6.33 -3.09 -4.00
N LEU A 72 6.55 -1.81 -4.27
CA LEU A 72 5.71 -1.01 -5.17
C LEU A 72 5.80 -1.54 -6.61
N PRO A 73 4.70 -2.03 -7.19
CA PRO A 73 4.71 -2.44 -8.59
C PRO A 73 4.92 -1.23 -9.50
N PRO A 74 5.73 -1.37 -10.58
CA PRO A 74 6.02 -0.25 -11.49
C PRO A 74 4.79 0.41 -12.09
N GLU A 75 3.79 -0.37 -12.48
CA GLU A 75 2.56 0.16 -13.07
C GLU A 75 1.73 0.97 -12.06
N VAL A 76 1.78 0.62 -10.78
CA VAL A 76 1.13 1.40 -9.72
C VAL A 76 1.86 2.73 -9.53
N ALA A 77 3.19 2.70 -9.54
CA ALA A 77 4.00 3.91 -9.44
C ALA A 77 3.69 4.88 -10.59
N GLU A 78 3.59 4.37 -11.81
CA GLU A 78 3.25 5.17 -12.99
C GLU A 78 1.84 5.75 -12.87
N TRP A 79 0.86 4.93 -12.53
CA TRP A 79 -0.53 5.37 -12.34
C TRP A 79 -0.65 6.47 -11.28
N ALA A 80 0.06 6.33 -10.16
CA ALA A 80 0.02 7.27 -9.06
C ALA A 80 0.90 8.51 -9.27
N GLY A 81 1.77 8.51 -10.29
CA GLY A 81 2.70 9.60 -10.56
C GLY A 81 3.80 9.70 -9.51
N ILE A 82 4.27 8.55 -9.00
CA ILE A 82 5.31 8.49 -7.97
C ILE A 82 6.67 8.71 -8.60
N SER A 83 7.35 9.79 -8.19
CA SER A 83 8.72 10.10 -8.60
C SER A 83 9.73 9.26 -7.83
N GLU A 84 11.00 9.32 -8.22
CA GLU A 84 12.07 8.67 -7.46
C GLU A 84 12.20 9.23 -6.04
N ASP A 85 12.00 10.53 -5.87
CA ASP A 85 12.01 11.15 -4.53
C ASP A 85 10.85 10.65 -3.68
N ASP A 86 9.66 10.56 -4.25
CA ASP A 86 8.48 9.98 -3.58
C ASP A 86 8.73 8.54 -3.21
N ARG A 87 9.32 7.77 -4.12
CA ARG A 87 9.63 6.36 -3.90
C ARG A 87 10.58 6.18 -2.73
N HIS A 88 11.58 7.07 -2.62
CA HIS A 88 12.50 7.04 -1.49
C HIS A 88 11.74 7.17 -0.15
N LEU A 89 10.81 8.11 -0.07
CA LEU A 89 9.99 8.32 1.12
C LEU A 89 8.99 7.19 1.37
N ILE A 90 8.57 6.48 0.33
CA ILE A 90 7.60 5.38 0.46
C ILE A 90 8.29 4.10 0.91
N GLU A 91 9.32 3.63 0.20
CA GLU A 91 9.84 2.29 0.44
C GLU A 91 11.34 2.16 0.73
N ILE A 92 12.14 3.19 0.48
CA ILE A 92 13.62 3.09 0.65
C ILE A 92 14.06 3.60 2.01
N ALA A 93 13.56 4.75 2.47
CA ALA A 93 13.92 5.31 3.76
C ALA A 93 13.41 4.41 4.89
N ASP A 94 14.25 4.17 5.91
CA ASP A 94 13.89 3.33 7.06
C ASP A 94 12.64 3.83 7.76
N ASP A 95 12.45 5.13 7.84
CA ASP A 95 11.30 5.77 8.46
C ASP A 95 10.25 6.23 7.44
N GLY A 96 10.29 5.66 6.24
CA GLY A 96 9.28 5.91 5.21
C GLY A 96 8.00 5.11 5.44
N VAL A 97 7.10 5.15 4.47
CA VAL A 97 5.77 4.52 4.59
C VAL A 97 5.87 3.04 4.91
N VAL A 98 6.69 2.29 4.17
CA VAL A 98 6.83 0.84 4.39
C VAL A 98 7.49 0.57 5.74
N GLY A 99 8.53 1.31 6.10
CA GLY A 99 9.18 1.17 7.40
C GLY A 99 8.26 1.45 8.56
N MET A 100 7.46 2.52 8.48
CA MET A 100 6.47 2.85 9.50
C MET A 100 5.47 1.72 9.68
N ASN A 101 5.00 1.15 8.59
CA ASN A 101 4.02 0.06 8.63
C ASN A 101 4.62 -1.25 9.17
N ASP A 102 5.79 -1.63 8.66
CA ASP A 102 6.35 -2.96 8.90
C ASP A 102 7.26 -3.03 10.12
N SER A 103 8.08 -2.01 10.34
CA SER A 103 9.14 -2.04 11.36
C SER A 103 8.80 -1.26 12.62
N TYR A 104 8.08 -0.15 12.51
CA TYR A 104 7.83 0.73 13.64
C TYR A 104 6.41 0.62 14.20
N GLY A 105 5.59 -0.28 13.67
CA GLY A 105 4.27 -0.55 14.23
C GLY A 105 3.29 0.61 14.18
N LYS A 106 3.47 1.54 13.23
CA LYS A 106 2.60 2.71 13.12
C LYS A 106 1.23 2.35 12.55
N SER A 107 0.21 3.01 13.05
CA SER A 107 -1.16 2.85 12.54
C SER A 107 -1.33 3.50 11.16
N PHE A 108 -2.38 3.15 10.45
CA PHE A 108 -2.73 3.80 9.19
C PHE A 108 -2.97 5.31 9.38
N GLY A 109 -3.55 5.72 10.50
CA GLY A 109 -3.75 7.15 10.78
C GLY A 109 -2.44 7.91 10.90
N GLU A 110 -1.46 7.34 11.58
CA GLU A 110 -0.12 7.94 11.70
C GLU A 110 0.60 8.00 10.35
N ILE A 111 0.48 6.93 9.55
CA ILE A 111 1.06 6.86 8.21
C ILE A 111 0.41 7.89 7.29
N ALA A 112 -0.91 8.05 7.37
CA ALA A 112 -1.63 9.07 6.60
C ALA A 112 -1.12 10.47 6.92
N GLY A 113 -0.82 10.76 8.19
CA GLY A 113 -0.22 12.02 8.60
C GLY A 113 1.14 12.28 7.97
N PHE A 114 1.96 11.25 7.90
CA PHE A 114 3.26 11.31 7.22
C PHE A 114 3.08 11.61 5.72
N ILE A 115 2.14 10.93 5.06
CA ILE A 115 1.87 11.15 3.63
C ILE A 115 1.40 12.57 3.38
N LYS A 116 0.50 13.10 4.22
CA LYS A 116 0.04 14.49 4.12
C LYS A 116 1.20 15.48 4.16
N GLU A 117 2.14 15.25 5.07
CA GLU A 117 3.23 16.18 5.32
C GLU A 117 4.36 16.06 4.31
N LYS A 118 4.72 14.83 3.91
CA LYS A 118 5.95 14.57 3.15
C LYS A 118 5.74 14.31 1.67
N LEU A 119 4.60 13.86 1.27
CA LEU A 119 4.28 13.56 -0.12
C LEU A 119 3.28 14.57 -0.69
#